data_a5894f10e239662763a8ff260849bacd
#
_entry.id   a5894f10e239662763a8ff260849bacd
#
_cell.length_a   1.000
_cell.length_b   1.000
_cell.length_c   1.000
_cell.angle_alpha   90.00
_cell.angle_beta   90.00
_cell.angle_gamma   90.00
#
_symmetry.space_group_name_H-M   'P 1'
#
loop_
_entity.id
_entity.type
_entity.pdbx_description
1 polymer ?
#
loop_
_entity_poly.entity_id
_entity_poly.type
_entity_poly.pdbx_seq_one_letter_code
_entity_poly.pdbx_strand_id
1 'polypeptide(L)'
;MNIGVVGNREGWTYQEVEDRLDEMGCYHSDVIITGGAEGVDELARMYAKVRGNECLILYPKPTIPQPNRYYQRNREISCRCDILVAFDNKEHAGTSNTVRYAK
;
A
#
# COMPACT_ATOMS: atom_id res chain seq x y z
N MET A 1 9.06 -8.10 8.78
CA MET A 1 9.34 -6.99 7.87
C MET A 1 8.08 -6.13 7.73
N ASN A 2 8.25 -4.85 7.54
CA ASN A 2 7.14 -3.93 7.33
C ASN A 2 6.99 -3.65 5.84
N ILE A 3 5.82 -3.93 5.29
CA ILE A 3 5.51 -3.78 3.87
C ILE A 3 4.51 -2.64 3.70
N GLY A 4 4.94 -1.56 3.07
CA GLY A 4 4.06 -0.45 2.75
C GLY A 4 3.33 -0.73 1.43
N VAL A 5 2.04 -0.46 1.39
CA VAL A 5 1.23 -0.64 0.18
C VAL A 5 0.48 0.65 -0.09
N VAL A 6 0.71 1.22 -1.26
CA VAL A 6 0.03 2.43 -1.72
C VAL A 6 -0.44 2.24 -3.16
N GLY A 7 -1.40 3.01 -3.58
CA GLY A 7 -1.85 2.94 -4.97
C GLY A 7 -3.13 3.71 -5.24
N ASN A 8 -3.62 3.55 -6.46
CA ASN A 8 -4.79 4.25 -6.95
C ASN A 8 -6.08 3.75 -6.33
N ARG A 9 -7.09 4.60 -6.38
CA ARG A 9 -8.43 4.25 -5.87
C ARG A 9 -9.17 3.28 -6.77
N GLU A 10 -8.84 3.22 -8.05
CA GLU A 10 -9.54 2.41 -9.04
C GLU A 10 -8.58 1.65 -9.92
N GLY A 11 -9.10 0.64 -10.60
CA GLY A 11 -8.36 -0.10 -11.61
C GLY A 11 -7.67 -1.35 -11.12
N TRP A 12 -7.65 -1.62 -9.82
CA TRP A 12 -7.01 -2.80 -9.26
C TRP A 12 -8.02 -3.73 -8.61
N THR A 13 -7.79 -5.04 -8.75
CA THR A 13 -8.61 -6.07 -8.11
C THR A 13 -7.87 -6.64 -6.91
N TYR A 14 -8.62 -7.29 -6.02
CA TYR A 14 -8.04 -8.00 -4.90
C TYR A 14 -7.03 -9.05 -5.37
N GLN A 15 -7.38 -9.80 -6.41
CA GLN A 15 -6.50 -10.86 -6.92
C GLN A 15 -5.16 -10.30 -7.40
N GLU A 16 -5.17 -9.14 -8.04
CA GLU A 16 -3.94 -8.51 -8.48
C GLU A 16 -3.05 -8.08 -7.33
N VAL A 17 -3.66 -7.54 -6.28
CA VAL A 17 -2.91 -7.14 -5.08
C VAL A 17 -2.37 -8.37 -4.35
N GLU A 18 -3.20 -9.40 -4.21
CA GLU A 18 -2.80 -10.67 -3.60
C GLU A 18 -1.64 -11.31 -4.35
N ASP A 19 -1.75 -11.41 -5.66
CA ASP A 19 -0.71 -12.02 -6.49
C ASP A 19 0.62 -11.28 -6.33
N ARG A 20 0.56 -9.95 -6.32
CA ARG A 20 1.78 -9.15 -6.19
C ARG A 20 2.45 -9.33 -4.84
N LEU A 21 1.67 -9.30 -3.77
CA LEU A 21 2.21 -9.47 -2.43
C LEU A 21 2.73 -10.89 -2.22
N ASP A 22 2.06 -11.88 -2.76
CA ASP A 22 2.52 -13.27 -2.69
C ASP A 22 3.81 -13.47 -3.49
N GLU A 23 3.91 -12.88 -4.68
CA GLU A 23 5.12 -12.96 -5.51
C GLU A 23 6.35 -12.41 -4.82
N MET A 24 6.19 -11.34 -4.06
CA MET A 24 7.33 -10.75 -3.35
C MET A 24 7.68 -11.47 -2.06
N GLY A 25 6.94 -12.51 -1.70
CA GLY A 25 7.25 -13.33 -0.54
C GLY A 25 6.71 -12.81 0.78
N CYS A 26 5.55 -12.15 0.76
CA CYS A 26 4.92 -11.67 1.98
C CYS A 26 4.48 -12.83 2.86
N TYR A 27 4.95 -12.84 4.10
CA TYR A 27 4.56 -13.83 5.10
C TYR A 27 3.52 -13.26 6.06
N HIS A 28 2.80 -14.16 6.73
CA HIS A 28 1.82 -13.76 7.75
C HIS A 28 2.41 -12.99 8.92
N SER A 29 3.72 -13.11 9.15
CA SER A 29 4.43 -12.37 10.21
C SER A 29 4.83 -10.96 9.80
N ASP A 30 4.70 -10.62 8.51
CA ASP A 30 5.00 -9.28 8.04
C ASP A 30 3.86 -8.32 8.36
N VAL A 31 4.20 -7.07 8.65
CA VAL A 31 3.21 -6.03 8.93
C VAL A 31 2.89 -5.29 7.64
N ILE A 32 1.61 -5.16 7.33
CA ILE A 32 1.15 -4.38 6.18
C ILE A 32 0.86 -2.96 6.66
N ILE A 33 1.51 -1.98 6.04
CA ILE A 33 1.29 -0.56 6.35
C ILE A 33 0.66 0.11 5.14
N THR A 34 -0.51 0.68 5.31
CA THR A 34 -1.23 1.30 4.20
C THR A 34 -2.01 2.52 4.68
N GLY A 35 -2.64 3.24 3.79
CA GLY A 35 -3.49 4.36 4.13
C GLY A 35 -4.95 3.96 4.32
N GLY A 36 -5.78 4.92 4.67
CA GLY A 36 -7.20 4.69 4.87
C GLY A 36 -8.06 5.02 3.66
N ALA A 37 -7.48 5.08 2.47
CA ALA A 37 -8.24 5.42 1.26
C ALA A 37 -8.96 4.21 0.69
N GLU A 38 -9.83 4.46 -0.29
CA GLU A 38 -10.47 3.41 -1.06
C GLU A 38 -9.49 2.83 -2.08
N GLY A 39 -9.86 1.73 -2.72
CA GLY A 39 -9.05 1.11 -3.76
C GLY A 39 -7.94 0.25 -3.20
N VAL A 40 -6.71 0.47 -3.66
CA VAL A 40 -5.57 -0.37 -3.29
C VAL A 40 -5.37 -0.43 -1.77
N ASP A 41 -5.54 0.68 -1.07
CA ASP A 41 -5.40 0.70 0.39
C ASP A 41 -6.40 -0.26 1.06
N GLU A 42 -7.64 -0.25 0.60
CA GLU A 42 -8.67 -1.15 1.10
C GLU A 42 -8.36 -2.61 0.76
N LEU A 43 -7.90 -2.86 -0.46
CA LEU A 43 -7.52 -4.21 -0.89
C LEU A 43 -6.34 -4.75 -0.06
N ALA A 44 -5.39 -3.90 0.28
CA ALA A 44 -4.28 -4.28 1.15
C ALA A 44 -4.76 -4.65 2.55
N ARG A 45 -5.74 -3.93 3.09
CA ARG A 45 -6.34 -4.27 4.38
C ARG A 45 -7.04 -5.62 4.33
N MET A 46 -7.76 -5.87 3.24
CA MET A 46 -8.41 -7.17 3.03
C MET A 46 -7.41 -8.30 2.97
N TYR A 47 -6.32 -8.09 2.25
CA TYR A 47 -5.22 -9.05 2.18
C TYR A 47 -4.68 -9.38 3.57
N ALA A 48 -4.38 -8.36 4.35
CA ALA A 48 -3.85 -8.54 5.71
C ALA A 48 -4.84 -9.34 6.57
N LYS A 49 -6.12 -9.03 6.48
CA LYS A 49 -7.14 -9.74 7.24
C LYS A 49 -7.25 -11.21 6.85
N VAL A 50 -7.25 -11.51 5.57
CA VAL A 50 -7.37 -12.88 5.06
C VAL A 50 -6.14 -13.71 5.42
N ARG A 51 -4.95 -13.13 5.35
CA ARG A 51 -3.69 -13.83 5.61
C ARG A 51 -3.27 -13.81 7.07
N GLY A 52 -3.96 -13.05 7.92
CA GLY A 52 -3.60 -12.94 9.32
C GLY A 52 -2.44 -12.01 9.60
N ASN A 53 -2.11 -11.12 8.67
CA ASN A 53 -1.08 -10.11 8.87
C ASN A 53 -1.58 -9.01 9.81
N GLU A 54 -0.66 -8.48 10.61
CA GLU A 54 -0.93 -7.23 11.31
C GLU A 54 -0.99 -6.09 10.30
N CYS A 55 -1.94 -5.18 10.48
CA CYS A 55 -2.13 -4.07 9.55
C CYS A 55 -2.13 -2.74 10.29
N LEU A 56 -1.23 -1.87 9.90
CA LEU A 56 -1.16 -0.50 10.42
C LEU A 56 -1.73 0.45 9.37
N ILE A 57 -2.77 1.19 9.74
CA ILE A 57 -3.41 2.14 8.83
C ILE A 57 -3.02 3.55 9.23
N LEU A 58 -2.40 4.28 8.30
CA LEU A 58 -2.01 5.67 8.51
C LEU A 58 -2.97 6.58 7.74
N TYR A 59 -3.80 7.30 8.48
CA TYR A 59 -4.76 8.22 7.88
C TYR A 59 -4.12 9.57 7.59
N PRO A 60 -4.57 10.27 6.53
CA PRO A 60 -4.12 11.64 6.30
C PRO A 60 -4.52 12.53 7.46
N LYS A 61 -3.67 13.48 7.84
CA LYS A 61 -3.97 14.41 8.93
C LYS A 61 -4.93 15.48 8.43
N PRO A 62 -6.13 15.62 9.00
CA PRO A 62 -7.11 16.58 8.51
C PRO A 62 -6.68 18.03 8.69
N THR A 63 -5.71 18.30 9.54
CA THR A 63 -5.19 19.66 9.76
C THR A 63 -4.27 20.14 8.63
N ILE A 64 -3.84 19.22 7.75
CA ILE A 64 -2.97 19.56 6.62
C ILE A 64 -3.82 19.71 5.37
N PRO A 65 -3.73 20.85 4.65
CA PRO A 65 -4.51 21.04 3.42
C PRO A 65 -4.15 20.06 2.32
N GLN A 66 -5.13 19.69 1.50
CA GLN A 66 -4.88 18.90 0.30
C GLN A 66 -4.17 19.75 -0.74
N PRO A 67 -3.29 19.17 -1.59
CA PRO A 67 -2.97 17.73 -1.65
C PRO A 67 -1.87 17.30 -0.67
N ASN A 68 -1.28 18.20 0.07
CA ASN A 68 -0.14 17.94 0.95
C ASN A 68 -0.43 16.88 2.01
N ARG A 69 -1.67 16.81 2.45
CA ARG A 69 -2.16 15.81 3.40
C ARG A 69 -1.85 14.39 2.96
N TYR A 70 -2.13 14.08 1.70
CA TYR A 70 -1.89 12.75 1.16
C TYR A 70 -0.41 12.49 0.88
N TYR A 71 0.31 13.48 0.43
CA TYR A 71 1.75 13.36 0.20
C TYR A 71 2.49 13.10 1.50
N GLN A 72 2.11 13.78 2.56
CA GLN A 72 2.73 13.56 3.86
C GLN A 72 2.41 12.17 4.40
N ARG A 73 1.16 11.71 4.27
CA ARG A 73 0.76 10.38 4.69
C ARG A 73 1.56 9.31 3.93
N ASN A 74 1.71 9.46 2.62
CA ASN A 74 2.46 8.51 1.82
C ASN A 74 3.95 8.51 2.17
N ARG A 75 4.50 9.67 2.48
CA ARG A 75 5.88 9.76 2.97
C ARG A 75 6.04 9.03 4.29
N GLU A 76 5.07 9.16 5.17
CA GLU A 76 5.10 8.47 6.46
C GLU A 76 5.06 6.96 6.30
N ILE A 77 4.23 6.46 5.39
CA ILE A 77 4.20 5.04 5.05
C ILE A 77 5.58 4.60 4.56
N SER A 78 6.16 5.34 3.63
CA SER A 78 7.47 5.03 3.08
C SER A 78 8.57 5.01 4.15
N CYS A 79 8.50 5.90 5.12
CA CYS A 79 9.48 5.96 6.21
C CYS A 79 9.36 4.79 7.18
N ARG A 80 8.18 4.23 7.34
CA ARG A 80 7.92 3.16 8.30
C ARG A 80 8.07 1.76 7.73
N CYS A 81 8.12 1.63 6.42
CA CYS A 81 8.20 0.30 5.80
C CYS A 81 9.62 -0.03 5.37
N ASP A 82 9.89 -1.32 5.23
CA ASP A 82 11.15 -1.83 4.70
C ASP A 82 11.08 -1.94 3.19
N ILE A 83 9.91 -2.27 2.67
CA ILE A 83 9.63 -2.37 1.24
C ILE A 83 8.33 -1.63 0.96
N LEU A 84 8.33 -0.81 -0.07
CA LEU A 84 7.13 -0.10 -0.53
C LEU A 84 6.66 -0.71 -1.84
N VAL A 85 5.41 -1.17 -1.87
CA VAL A 85 4.77 -1.68 -3.07
C VAL A 85 3.76 -0.63 -3.54
N ALA A 86 3.97 -0.10 -4.73
CA ALA A 86 3.11 0.93 -5.30
C ALA A 86 2.33 0.36 -6.49
N PHE A 87 1.02 0.46 -6.42
CA PHE A 87 0.11 0.06 -7.50
C PHE A 87 -0.34 1.32 -8.23
N ASP A 88 0.44 1.72 -9.22
CA ASP A 88 0.19 2.94 -9.97
C ASP A 88 -0.94 2.74 -10.99
N ASN A 89 -1.29 3.81 -11.71
CA ASN A 89 -2.35 3.76 -12.70
C ASN A 89 -1.97 2.82 -13.84
N LYS A 90 -2.77 1.77 -14.04
CA LYS A 90 -2.57 0.77 -15.09
C LYS A 90 -2.57 1.36 -16.50
N GLU A 91 -3.24 2.48 -16.71
CA GLU A 91 -3.35 3.11 -18.01
C GLU A 91 -2.07 3.81 -18.43
N HIS A 92 -1.13 4.00 -17.51
CA HIS A 92 0.08 4.73 -17.79
C HIS A 92 1.27 3.80 -18.00
N ALA A 93 1.90 3.93 -19.18
CA ALA A 93 3.25 3.48 -19.47
C ALA A 93 3.54 1.99 -19.28
N GLY A 94 2.55 1.16 -19.27
CA GLY A 94 2.76 -0.29 -19.13
C GLY A 94 3.35 -0.74 -17.80
N THR A 95 3.58 0.17 -16.87
CA THR A 95 4.05 -0.19 -15.54
C THR A 95 2.84 -0.25 -14.61
N SER A 96 2.48 -1.44 -14.22
CA SER A 96 1.29 -1.65 -13.40
C SER A 96 1.57 -1.56 -11.92
N ASN A 97 2.74 -1.97 -11.46
CA ASN A 97 3.11 -1.82 -10.05
C ASN A 97 4.64 -1.70 -9.91
N THR A 98 5.07 -1.18 -8.79
CA THR A 98 6.48 -0.97 -8.51
C THR A 98 6.77 -1.41 -7.08
N VAL A 99 7.88 -2.12 -6.90
CA VAL A 99 8.39 -2.47 -5.58
C VAL A 99 9.65 -1.65 -5.34
N ARG A 100 9.70 -0.96 -4.21
CA ARG A 100 10.85 -0.14 -3.84
C ARG A 100 11.32 -0.50 -2.45
N TYR A 101 12.64 -0.62 -2.29
CA TYR A 101 13.23 -0.84 -0.99
C TYR A 101 13.38 0.51 -0.29
N ALA A 102 12.73 0.64 0.87
CA ALA A 102 12.81 1.85 1.69
C ALA A 102 14.01 1.75 2.63
N LYS A 103 14.55 2.90 2.95
CA LYS A 103 15.65 2.97 3.91
C LYS A 103 15.27 3.85 5.08
#